data_5a9f2500536f1e01d0e6be13c23ce8a5
#
_entry.id   5a9f2500536f1e01d0e6be13c23ce8a5
#
_cell.length_a   1.000
_cell.length_b   1.000
_cell.length_c   1.000
_cell.angle_alpha   90.00
_cell.angle_beta   90.00
_cell.angle_gamma   90.00
#
_symmetry.space_group_name_H-M   'P 1'
#
loop_
_entity.id
_entity.type
_entity.pdbx_description
1 polymer ?
#
loop_
_entity_poly.entity_id
_entity_poly.type
_entity_poly.pdbx_seq_one_letter_code
_entity_poly.pdbx_strand_id
1 'polypeptide(L)'
;EGLGLDVVVAGDAQALALGEGWLGAARGHENYLAMVVSTGIGGGLVVDGRLLRGALGNAGHLGHVVVEPDGRPCGCGGRGCVEAEASGTALRAITGADPRSASVRLRRRTGTLVGRAVASVVATLDVPLALVAGGVALGFGEDFFDAAQLELSARARLSFARDARIIPAGLGDSGPLLGAAALAYNTMKET
;
A
#
# COMPACT_ATOMS: atom_id res chain seq x y z
N GLU A 1 -30.20 14.39 -5.77
CA GLU A 1 -30.59 14.29 -7.19
C GLU A 1 -29.37 14.66 -8.03
N GLY A 2 -28.94 13.72 -8.88
CA GLY A 2 -27.63 13.78 -9.48
C GLY A 2 -27.49 14.82 -10.59
N LEU A 3 -26.27 15.19 -10.87
CA LEU A 3 -25.90 16.05 -12.01
C LEU A 3 -26.10 15.37 -13.38
N GLY A 4 -26.73 14.18 -13.43
CA GLY A 4 -26.87 13.38 -14.66
C GLY A 4 -25.53 12.88 -15.22
N LEU A 5 -24.51 12.76 -14.37
CA LEU A 5 -23.20 12.26 -14.73
C LEU A 5 -23.01 10.85 -14.20
N ASP A 6 -22.32 10.01 -14.97
CA ASP A 6 -21.88 8.69 -14.50
C ASP A 6 -20.80 8.88 -13.43
N VAL A 7 -20.98 8.21 -12.30
CA VAL A 7 -20.05 8.29 -11.15
C VAL A 7 -19.45 6.93 -10.90
N VAL A 8 -18.12 6.88 -10.84
CA VAL A 8 -17.37 5.70 -10.46
C VAL A 8 -16.65 5.96 -9.14
N VAL A 9 -16.73 5.02 -8.20
CA VAL A 9 -16.13 5.13 -6.86
C VAL A 9 -15.10 4.03 -6.66
N ALA A 10 -13.95 4.39 -6.10
CA ALA A 10 -12.92 3.46 -5.66
C ALA A 10 -12.31 3.95 -4.34
N GLY A 11 -11.66 3.05 -3.60
CA GLY A 11 -10.83 3.44 -2.45
C GLY A 11 -9.64 4.30 -2.89
N ASP A 12 -9.20 5.22 -2.03
CA ASP A 12 -8.07 6.11 -2.30
C ASP A 12 -6.77 5.37 -2.69
N ALA A 13 -6.48 4.26 -2.01
CA ALA A 13 -5.33 3.42 -2.32
C ALA A 13 -5.49 2.63 -3.65
N GLN A 14 -6.72 2.26 -4.02
CA GLN A 14 -7.02 1.70 -5.33
C GLN A 14 -6.82 2.77 -6.43
N ALA A 15 -7.27 3.99 -6.17
CA ALA A 15 -7.03 5.12 -7.07
C ALA A 15 -5.52 5.38 -7.20
N LEU A 16 -4.77 5.40 -6.10
CA LEU A 16 -3.30 5.52 -6.15
C LEU A 16 -2.68 4.47 -7.08
N ALA A 17 -3.09 3.19 -6.96
CA ALA A 17 -2.55 2.13 -7.81
C ALA A 17 -2.80 2.41 -9.30
N LEU A 18 -3.99 2.86 -9.68
CA LEU A 18 -4.30 3.24 -11.06
C LEU A 18 -3.48 4.45 -11.52
N GLY A 19 -3.32 5.47 -10.67
CA GLY A 19 -2.53 6.65 -10.99
C GLY A 19 -1.06 6.32 -11.24
N GLU A 20 -0.47 5.50 -10.36
CA GLU A 20 0.92 5.06 -10.48
C GLU A 20 1.16 4.22 -11.75
N GLY A 21 0.22 3.40 -12.15
CA GLY A 21 0.28 2.66 -13.41
C GLY A 21 0.12 3.54 -14.64
N TRP A 22 -0.67 4.61 -14.54
CA TRP A 22 -0.93 5.49 -15.67
C TRP A 22 0.22 6.48 -15.91
N LEU A 23 0.65 7.19 -14.87
CA LEU A 23 1.59 8.33 -14.97
C LEU A 23 2.75 8.27 -13.98
N GLY A 24 2.77 7.30 -13.06
CA GLY A 24 3.74 7.21 -11.99
C GLY A 24 4.81 6.14 -12.15
N ALA A 25 5.32 5.65 -11.04
CA ALA A 25 6.46 4.73 -10.97
C ALA A 25 6.12 3.28 -11.38
N ALA A 26 4.83 2.93 -11.50
CA ALA A 26 4.41 1.62 -12.02
C ALA A 26 4.12 1.62 -13.53
N ARG A 27 4.41 2.72 -14.23
CA ARG A 27 4.17 2.81 -15.67
C ARG A 27 4.92 1.70 -16.42
N GLY A 28 4.18 0.94 -17.24
CA GLY A 28 4.72 -0.20 -17.98
C GLY A 28 4.75 -1.52 -17.22
N HIS A 29 4.29 -1.54 -15.96
CA HIS A 29 4.11 -2.77 -15.18
C HIS A 29 2.63 -3.21 -15.22
N GLU A 30 2.40 -4.49 -15.47
CA GLU A 30 1.06 -5.09 -15.48
C GLU A 30 0.68 -5.72 -14.12
N ASN A 31 1.71 -6.05 -13.30
CA ASN A 31 1.52 -6.69 -12.00
C ASN A 31 2.27 -5.91 -10.93
N TYR A 32 1.54 -5.25 -10.04
CA TYR A 32 2.12 -4.48 -8.93
C TYR A 32 1.08 -4.21 -7.84
N LEU A 33 1.56 -3.81 -6.68
CA LEU A 33 0.72 -3.24 -5.62
C LEU A 33 1.12 -1.78 -5.36
N ALA A 34 0.15 -0.96 -4.98
CA ALA A 34 0.40 0.34 -4.38
C ALA A 34 -0.18 0.36 -2.97
N MET A 35 0.58 0.89 -2.02
CA MET A 35 0.21 0.92 -0.61
C MET A 35 0.35 2.35 -0.07
N VAL A 36 -0.63 2.78 0.69
CA VAL A 36 -0.57 4.05 1.43
C VAL A 36 -0.27 3.73 2.89
N VAL A 37 0.83 4.28 3.41
CA VAL A 37 1.19 4.21 4.84
C VAL A 37 1.17 5.63 5.39
N SER A 38 0.05 5.98 6.02
CA SER A 38 -0.25 7.33 6.51
C SER A 38 -1.00 7.23 7.85
N THR A 39 -2.07 7.99 8.08
CA THR A 39 -2.93 7.87 9.27
C THR A 39 -3.41 6.44 9.48
N GLY A 40 -3.86 5.80 8.41
CA GLY A 40 -4.14 4.36 8.30
C GLY A 40 -3.22 3.70 7.28
N ILE A 41 -3.52 2.43 6.95
CA ILE A 41 -2.82 1.68 5.89
C ILE A 41 -3.86 1.05 4.97
N GLY A 42 -3.77 1.38 3.68
CA GLY A 42 -4.58 0.82 2.61
C GLY A 42 -3.73 0.39 1.42
N GLY A 43 -4.33 -0.30 0.46
CA GLY A 43 -3.63 -0.70 -0.75
C GLY A 43 -4.57 -0.87 -1.94
N GLY A 44 -3.97 -0.91 -3.11
CA GLY A 44 -4.59 -1.30 -4.37
C GLY A 44 -3.67 -2.27 -5.10
N LEU A 45 -4.26 -3.20 -5.82
CA LEU A 45 -3.57 -4.26 -6.53
C LEU A 45 -3.93 -4.18 -8.01
N VAL A 46 -2.92 -4.23 -8.86
CA VAL A 46 -3.09 -4.38 -10.30
C VAL A 46 -2.49 -5.72 -10.69
N VAL A 47 -3.29 -6.55 -11.36
CA VAL A 47 -2.91 -7.87 -11.86
C VAL A 47 -3.36 -7.96 -13.31
N ASP A 48 -2.46 -8.39 -14.18
CA ASP A 48 -2.67 -8.45 -15.64
C ASP A 48 -3.18 -7.11 -16.22
N GLY A 49 -2.59 -6.00 -15.75
CA GLY A 49 -2.93 -4.65 -16.16
C GLY A 49 -4.28 -4.12 -15.66
N ARG A 50 -4.98 -4.87 -14.78
CA ARG A 50 -6.31 -4.53 -14.29
C ARG A 50 -6.35 -4.38 -12.78
N LEU A 51 -7.09 -3.38 -12.31
CA LEU A 51 -7.34 -3.21 -10.88
C LEU A 51 -8.11 -4.43 -10.35
N LEU A 52 -7.51 -5.11 -9.38
CA LEU A 52 -8.17 -6.20 -8.65
C LEU A 52 -9.26 -5.60 -7.75
N ARG A 53 -10.52 -5.84 -8.09
CA ARG A 53 -11.65 -5.31 -7.33
C ARG A 53 -12.10 -6.23 -6.20
N GLY A 54 -11.97 -7.55 -6.39
CA GLY A 54 -12.56 -8.55 -5.50
C GLY A 54 -14.07 -8.66 -5.67
N ALA A 55 -14.68 -9.58 -4.95
CA ALA A 55 -16.10 -9.91 -5.09
C ALA A 55 -17.06 -8.74 -4.75
N LEU A 56 -16.65 -7.89 -3.80
CA LEU A 56 -17.44 -6.76 -3.31
C LEU A 56 -16.73 -5.41 -3.50
N GLY A 57 -15.72 -5.33 -4.36
CA GLY A 57 -14.96 -4.12 -4.59
C GLY A 57 -13.90 -3.81 -3.51
N ASN A 58 -13.68 -4.71 -2.55
CA ASN A 58 -12.84 -4.46 -1.37
C ASN A 58 -11.42 -5.07 -1.44
N ALA A 59 -10.96 -5.54 -2.59
CA ALA A 59 -9.58 -6.02 -2.70
C ALA A 59 -8.60 -4.88 -2.42
N GLY A 60 -7.49 -5.20 -1.76
CA GLY A 60 -6.47 -4.21 -1.43
C GLY A 60 -6.49 -3.71 0.02
N HIS A 61 -7.32 -4.24 0.91
CA HIS A 61 -7.26 -3.93 2.34
C HIS A 61 -5.99 -4.49 3.01
N LEU A 62 -4.83 -4.12 2.45
CA LEU A 62 -3.51 -4.62 2.86
C LEU A 62 -3.15 -4.25 4.30
N GLY A 63 -3.75 -3.19 4.84
CA GLY A 63 -3.62 -2.81 6.24
C GLY A 63 -4.02 -3.90 7.24
N HIS A 64 -4.83 -4.88 6.80
CA HIS A 64 -5.29 -5.97 7.65
C HIS A 64 -4.53 -7.29 7.47
N VAL A 65 -3.44 -7.30 6.70
CA VAL A 65 -2.49 -8.41 6.73
C VAL A 65 -1.88 -8.53 8.13
N VAL A 66 -2.00 -9.70 8.73
CA VAL A 66 -1.43 -9.96 10.07
C VAL A 66 0.08 -10.09 9.95
N VAL A 67 0.80 -9.20 10.61
CA VAL A 67 2.28 -9.17 10.63
C VAL A 67 2.87 -9.51 12.00
N GLU A 68 2.07 -9.41 13.05
CA GLU A 68 2.39 -9.78 14.42
C GLU A 68 1.19 -10.57 15.01
N PRO A 69 1.19 -11.92 14.97
CA PRO A 69 0.01 -12.71 15.37
C PRO A 69 -0.53 -12.37 16.76
N ASP A 70 0.35 -12.12 17.72
CA ASP A 70 0.00 -11.72 19.10
C ASP A 70 0.05 -10.20 19.32
N GLY A 71 0.03 -9.44 18.23
CA GLY A 71 0.16 -7.99 18.23
C GLY A 71 -1.04 -7.24 18.78
N ARG A 72 -1.09 -5.94 18.51
CA ARG A 72 -2.10 -5.01 19.01
C ARG A 72 -3.48 -5.33 18.47
N PRO A 73 -4.55 -5.06 19.26
CA PRO A 73 -5.91 -5.07 18.72
C PRO A 73 -6.04 -4.14 17.52
N CYS A 74 -6.75 -4.59 16.50
CA CYS A 74 -7.05 -3.81 15.30
C CYS A 74 -8.52 -3.38 15.28
N GLY A 75 -8.80 -2.24 14.67
CA GLY A 75 -10.18 -1.75 14.49
C GLY A 75 -11.08 -2.70 13.68
N CYS A 76 -10.51 -3.63 12.92
CA CYS A 76 -11.27 -4.67 12.22
C CYS A 76 -11.79 -5.80 13.13
N GLY A 77 -11.46 -5.79 14.41
CA GLY A 77 -11.79 -6.85 15.38
C GLY A 77 -10.71 -7.92 15.53
N GLY A 78 -9.71 -7.96 14.64
CA GLY A 78 -8.56 -8.86 14.71
C GLY A 78 -7.40 -8.30 15.55
N ARG A 79 -6.23 -8.95 15.45
CA ARG A 79 -4.99 -8.52 16.12
C ARG A 79 -3.80 -8.60 15.18
N GLY A 80 -2.80 -7.74 15.42
CA GLY A 80 -1.51 -7.78 14.75
C GLY A 80 -1.53 -7.42 13.26
N CYS A 81 -2.59 -6.78 12.82
CA CYS A 81 -2.66 -6.20 11.48
C CYS A 81 -1.57 -5.16 11.29
N VAL A 82 -0.99 -5.06 10.10
CA VAL A 82 0.06 -4.05 9.83
C VAL A 82 -0.43 -2.64 10.13
N GLU A 83 -1.71 -2.33 9.94
CA GLU A 83 -2.29 -1.03 10.30
C GLU A 83 -2.24 -0.78 11.80
N ALA A 84 -2.59 -1.77 12.64
CA ALA A 84 -2.56 -1.63 14.10
C ALA A 84 -1.13 -1.51 14.65
N GLU A 85 -0.12 -1.87 13.87
CA GLU A 85 1.29 -1.90 14.28
C GLU A 85 2.15 -0.79 13.67
N ALA A 86 1.79 -0.28 12.48
CA ALA A 86 2.65 0.55 11.65
C ALA A 86 2.00 1.82 11.07
N SER A 87 0.68 2.01 11.24
CA SER A 87 0.01 3.24 10.79
C SER A 87 0.38 4.44 11.66
N GLY A 88 0.17 5.64 11.16
CA GLY A 88 0.39 6.88 11.91
C GLY A 88 -0.44 6.93 13.19
N THR A 89 -1.67 6.44 13.18
CA THR A 89 -2.52 6.28 14.37
C THR A 89 -1.90 5.32 15.36
N ALA A 90 -1.42 4.16 14.90
CA ALA A 90 -0.75 3.18 15.75
C ALA A 90 0.54 3.73 16.35
N LEU A 91 1.36 4.39 15.54
CA LEU A 91 2.62 5.00 16.00
C LEU A 91 2.38 6.06 17.08
N ARG A 92 1.36 6.90 16.90
CA ARG A 92 0.96 7.89 17.92
C ARG A 92 0.50 7.21 19.21
N ALA A 93 -0.27 6.14 19.12
CA ALA A 93 -0.71 5.37 20.29
C ALA A 93 0.46 4.68 21.01
N ILE A 94 1.50 4.25 20.26
CA ILE A 94 2.70 3.60 20.82
C ILE A 94 3.60 4.61 21.55
N THR A 95 3.75 5.81 20.99
CA THR A 95 4.77 6.77 21.45
C THR A 95 4.21 7.92 22.26
N GLY A 96 2.90 8.19 22.15
CA GLY A 96 2.27 9.41 22.68
C GLY A 96 2.67 10.70 21.93
N ALA A 97 3.38 10.58 20.79
CA ALA A 97 3.95 11.71 20.05
C ALA A 97 3.59 11.69 18.57
N ASP A 98 3.87 12.79 17.86
CA ASP A 98 3.70 12.87 16.41
C ASP A 98 4.62 11.84 15.73
N PRO A 99 4.13 11.02 14.79
CA PRO A 99 4.95 10.06 14.04
C PRO A 99 6.18 10.69 13.38
N ARG A 100 6.14 11.96 13.00
CA ARG A 100 7.29 12.68 12.42
C ARG A 100 8.50 12.75 13.36
N SER A 101 8.28 12.68 14.68
CA SER A 101 9.35 12.64 15.68
C SER A 101 9.87 11.24 15.99
N ALA A 102 9.45 10.22 15.22
CA ALA A 102 9.84 8.84 15.44
C ALA A 102 11.37 8.64 15.38
N SER A 103 11.90 7.88 16.33
CA SER A 103 13.31 7.49 16.32
C SER A 103 13.63 6.59 15.11
N VAL A 104 14.87 6.55 14.68
CA VAL A 104 15.38 5.66 13.61
C VAL A 104 14.94 4.21 13.85
N ARG A 105 15.02 3.73 15.11
CA ARG A 105 14.57 2.38 15.48
C ARG A 105 13.10 2.16 15.14
N LEU A 106 12.25 3.13 15.43
CA LEU A 106 10.80 3.02 15.17
C LEU A 106 10.51 3.10 13.67
N ARG A 107 11.20 3.97 12.93
CA ARG A 107 11.07 4.08 11.47
C ARG A 107 11.43 2.75 10.80
N ARG A 108 12.55 2.15 11.19
CA ARG A 108 12.98 0.84 10.69
C ARG A 108 12.00 -0.28 11.06
N ARG A 109 11.51 -0.31 12.32
CA ARG A 109 10.47 -1.28 12.72
C ARG A 109 9.24 -1.15 11.83
N THR A 110 8.79 0.09 11.56
CA THR A 110 7.64 0.34 10.69
C THR A 110 7.87 -0.19 9.28
N GLY A 111 9.04 0.09 8.70
CA GLY A 111 9.43 -0.46 7.39
C GLY A 111 9.46 -1.99 7.39
N THR A 112 10.07 -2.62 8.41
CA THR A 112 10.09 -4.09 8.55
C THR A 112 8.68 -4.67 8.53
N LEU A 113 7.73 -4.12 9.27
CA LEU A 113 6.36 -4.64 9.32
C LEU A 113 5.63 -4.48 7.98
N VAL A 114 5.83 -3.36 7.29
CA VAL A 114 5.30 -3.15 5.93
C VAL A 114 5.96 -4.12 4.95
N GLY A 115 7.26 -4.31 4.99
CA GLY A 115 7.98 -5.29 4.17
C GLY A 115 7.46 -6.72 4.37
N ARG A 116 7.08 -7.08 5.60
CA ARG A 116 6.46 -8.38 5.94
C ARG A 116 5.09 -8.55 5.30
N ALA A 117 4.25 -7.51 5.34
CA ALA A 117 2.95 -7.54 4.67
C ALA A 117 3.12 -7.64 3.14
N VAL A 118 4.02 -6.85 2.57
CA VAL A 118 4.33 -6.90 1.12
C VAL A 118 4.83 -8.28 0.71
N ALA A 119 5.71 -8.91 1.49
CA ALA A 119 6.22 -10.25 1.19
C ALA A 119 5.10 -11.30 1.10
N SER A 120 4.08 -11.20 1.94
CA SER A 120 2.90 -12.08 1.89
C SER A 120 2.11 -11.90 0.60
N VAL A 121 1.93 -10.65 0.17
CA VAL A 121 1.20 -10.34 -1.08
C VAL A 121 1.99 -10.77 -2.31
N VAL A 122 3.29 -10.47 -2.35
CA VAL A 122 4.21 -10.90 -3.41
C VAL A 122 4.17 -12.41 -3.61
N ALA A 123 4.26 -13.17 -2.51
CA ALA A 123 4.24 -14.63 -2.57
C ALA A 123 2.88 -15.19 -3.00
N THR A 124 1.78 -14.47 -2.78
CA THR A 124 0.43 -14.95 -3.06
C THR A 124 -0.05 -14.58 -4.46
N LEU A 125 0.32 -13.40 -4.95
CA LEU A 125 -0.22 -12.80 -6.18
C LEU A 125 0.82 -12.65 -7.30
N ASP A 126 2.06 -13.05 -7.07
CA ASP A 126 3.17 -12.91 -8.05
C ASP A 126 3.29 -11.47 -8.59
N VAL A 127 3.32 -10.50 -7.68
CA VAL A 127 3.48 -9.08 -8.01
C VAL A 127 4.91 -8.63 -7.70
N PRO A 128 5.74 -8.33 -8.72
CA PRO A 128 7.17 -8.07 -8.52
C PRO A 128 7.47 -6.67 -7.99
N LEU A 129 6.48 -5.76 -7.95
CA LEU A 129 6.68 -4.36 -7.61
C LEU A 129 5.66 -3.91 -6.57
N ALA A 130 6.16 -3.26 -5.52
CA ALA A 130 5.37 -2.59 -4.49
C ALA A 130 5.75 -1.10 -4.43
N LEU A 131 4.76 -0.23 -4.66
CA LEU A 131 4.92 1.21 -4.50
C LEU A 131 4.34 1.63 -3.17
N VAL A 132 5.08 2.41 -2.39
CA VAL A 132 4.60 2.87 -1.09
C VAL A 132 4.56 4.39 -1.04
N ALA A 133 3.37 4.91 -0.76
CA ALA A 133 3.08 6.32 -0.56
C ALA A 133 2.68 6.58 0.90
N GLY A 134 2.35 7.82 1.18
CA GLY A 134 1.80 8.28 2.45
C GLY A 134 2.84 8.92 3.37
N GLY A 135 2.34 9.85 4.19
CA GLY A 135 3.21 10.73 4.99
C GLY A 135 4.07 10.03 6.03
N VAL A 136 3.72 8.81 6.47
CA VAL A 136 4.56 8.01 7.37
C VAL A 136 5.72 7.41 6.60
N ALA A 137 5.46 6.68 5.50
CA ALA A 137 6.50 6.01 4.73
C ALA A 137 7.48 7.01 4.11
N LEU A 138 6.96 8.01 3.39
CA LEU A 138 7.77 9.01 2.71
C LEU A 138 8.51 9.91 3.71
N GLY A 139 7.87 10.25 4.83
CA GLY A 139 8.48 11.06 5.88
C GLY A 139 9.57 10.33 6.68
N PHE A 140 9.54 9.00 6.72
CA PHE A 140 10.59 8.18 7.34
C PHE A 140 11.77 7.90 6.40
N GLY A 141 11.57 8.08 5.08
CA GLY A 141 12.62 8.02 4.08
C GLY A 141 13.38 6.69 4.05
N GLU A 142 14.70 6.77 3.87
CA GLU A 142 15.58 5.60 3.74
C GLU A 142 15.46 4.62 4.91
N ASP A 143 15.34 5.09 6.15
CA ASP A 143 15.17 4.24 7.32
C ASP A 143 13.99 3.27 7.18
N PHE A 144 12.91 3.72 6.53
CA PHE A 144 11.74 2.89 6.26
C PHE A 144 11.96 1.98 5.05
N PHE A 145 12.37 2.53 3.91
CA PHE A 145 12.45 1.79 2.66
C PHE A 145 13.51 0.70 2.69
N ASP A 146 14.68 0.97 3.26
CA ASP A 146 15.74 -0.03 3.41
C ASP A 146 15.30 -1.19 4.31
N ALA A 147 14.66 -0.88 5.45
CA ALA A 147 14.15 -1.91 6.34
C ALA A 147 13.03 -2.73 5.71
N ALA A 148 12.14 -2.10 4.94
CA ALA A 148 11.06 -2.77 4.22
C ALA A 148 11.61 -3.70 3.13
N GLN A 149 12.57 -3.23 2.32
CA GLN A 149 13.21 -4.04 1.28
C GLN A 149 14.00 -5.20 1.88
N LEU A 150 14.74 -4.97 2.97
CA LEU A 150 15.49 -6.02 3.65
C LEU A 150 14.57 -7.15 4.14
N GLU A 151 13.45 -6.80 4.77
CA GLU A 151 12.46 -7.77 5.26
C GLU A 151 11.76 -8.49 4.10
N LEU A 152 11.39 -7.79 3.01
CA LEU A 152 10.86 -8.39 1.80
C LEU A 152 11.85 -9.44 1.27
N SER A 153 13.11 -9.07 1.06
CA SER A 153 14.14 -9.95 0.50
C SER A 153 14.42 -11.17 1.38
N ALA A 154 14.31 -11.01 2.71
CA ALA A 154 14.48 -12.10 3.66
C ALA A 154 13.35 -13.13 3.59
N ARG A 155 12.12 -12.71 3.25
CA ARG A 155 10.91 -13.55 3.27
C ARG A 155 10.46 -14.03 1.90
N ALA A 156 10.63 -13.25 0.85
CA ALA A 156 10.25 -13.58 -0.51
C ALA A 156 11.27 -14.56 -1.13
N ARG A 157 11.26 -15.81 -0.67
CA ARG A 157 12.27 -16.83 -1.01
C ARG A 157 11.90 -17.70 -2.21
N LEU A 158 10.66 -17.61 -2.69
CA LEU A 158 10.24 -18.29 -3.91
C LEU A 158 11.01 -17.73 -5.11
N SER A 159 11.34 -18.57 -6.09
CA SER A 159 12.20 -18.16 -7.21
C SER A 159 11.69 -16.95 -7.98
N PHE A 160 10.39 -16.86 -8.19
CA PHE A 160 9.73 -15.74 -8.86
C PHE A 160 9.64 -14.45 -8.02
N ALA A 161 9.74 -14.56 -6.69
CA ALA A 161 9.54 -13.45 -5.76
C ALA A 161 10.87 -12.79 -5.31
N ARG A 162 12.03 -13.37 -5.63
CA ARG A 162 13.34 -12.94 -5.11
C ARG A 162 13.72 -11.53 -5.52
N ASP A 163 13.32 -11.11 -6.72
CA ASP A 163 13.67 -9.82 -7.29
C ASP A 163 12.58 -8.76 -7.05
N ALA A 164 11.59 -9.09 -6.22
CA ALA A 164 10.53 -8.15 -5.87
C ALA A 164 11.10 -6.91 -5.15
N ARG A 165 10.54 -5.74 -5.46
CA ARG A 165 11.05 -4.46 -4.98
C ARG A 165 9.97 -3.63 -4.30
N ILE A 166 10.39 -2.92 -3.26
CA ILE A 166 9.60 -1.87 -2.62
C ILE A 166 10.26 -0.53 -2.97
N ILE A 167 9.49 0.37 -3.59
CA ILE A 167 9.97 1.71 -3.95
C ILE A 167 8.98 2.79 -3.49
N PRO A 168 9.43 4.03 -3.32
CA PRO A 168 8.51 5.14 -3.14
C PRO A 168 7.57 5.29 -4.34
N ALA A 169 6.30 5.66 -4.07
CA ALA A 169 5.36 6.06 -5.11
C ALA A 169 5.83 7.36 -5.79
N GLY A 170 5.62 7.46 -7.10
CA GLY A 170 6.16 8.54 -7.92
C GLY A 170 5.30 9.79 -7.97
N LEU A 171 4.00 9.68 -7.71
CA LEU A 171 3.04 10.80 -7.91
C LEU A 171 2.82 11.66 -6.66
N GLY A 172 3.42 11.31 -5.51
CA GLY A 172 3.26 12.05 -4.27
C GLY A 172 1.79 12.26 -3.89
N ASP A 173 1.45 13.47 -3.45
CA ASP A 173 0.09 13.83 -3.02
C ASP A 173 -0.94 13.87 -4.17
N SER A 174 -0.48 13.93 -5.43
CA SER A 174 -1.34 13.92 -6.62
C SER A 174 -1.82 12.51 -7.01
N GLY A 175 -1.24 11.46 -6.44
CA GLY A 175 -1.51 10.08 -6.81
C GLY A 175 -2.99 9.71 -6.77
N PRO A 176 -3.73 9.92 -5.67
CA PRO A 176 -5.16 9.59 -5.60
C PRO A 176 -6.02 10.37 -6.60
N LEU A 177 -5.72 11.65 -6.85
CA LEU A 177 -6.45 12.48 -7.82
C LEU A 177 -6.24 11.99 -9.25
N LEU A 178 -4.99 11.74 -9.63
CA LEU A 178 -4.65 11.19 -10.95
C LEU A 178 -5.21 9.78 -11.12
N GLY A 179 -5.25 9.00 -10.04
CA GLY A 179 -5.88 7.70 -10.03
C GLY A 179 -7.39 7.73 -10.20
N ALA A 180 -8.07 8.70 -9.62
CA ALA A 180 -9.50 8.91 -9.86
C ALA A 180 -9.79 9.25 -11.33
N ALA A 181 -8.93 10.08 -11.94
CA ALA A 181 -9.01 10.38 -13.37
C ALA A 181 -8.75 9.13 -14.23
N ALA A 182 -7.75 8.32 -13.88
CA ALA A 182 -7.46 7.04 -14.55
C ALA A 182 -8.64 6.06 -14.45
N LEU A 183 -9.30 5.99 -13.29
CA LEU A 183 -10.47 5.15 -13.07
C LEU A 183 -11.62 5.56 -14.01
N ALA A 184 -11.95 6.84 -14.07
CA ALA A 184 -12.99 7.36 -14.96
C ALA A 184 -12.67 7.08 -16.43
N TYR A 185 -11.43 7.33 -16.85
CA TYR A 185 -10.97 7.08 -18.22
C TYR A 185 -11.05 5.60 -18.61
N ASN A 186 -10.66 4.69 -17.73
CA ASN A 186 -10.73 3.25 -17.99
C ASN A 186 -12.18 2.76 -18.10
N THR A 187 -13.09 3.28 -17.26
CA THR A 187 -14.51 2.92 -17.32
C THR A 187 -15.15 3.36 -18.64
N MET A 188 -14.80 4.54 -19.16
CA MET A 188 -15.29 5.01 -20.46
C MET A 188 -14.80 4.19 -21.66
N LYS A 189 -13.70 3.46 -21.53
CA LYS A 189 -13.19 2.58 -22.60
C LYS A 189 -13.82 1.20 -22.62
N GLU A 190 -14.42 0.78 -21.53
CA GLU A 190 -15.08 -0.52 -21.39
C GLU A 190 -16.56 -0.49 -21.81
N THR A 191 -17.11 0.72 -22.03
CA THR A 191 -18.46 0.96 -22.58
C THR A 191 -18.42 1.21 -24.07
#